data_367d91ce1a873ea0dbe0c460cc15776b
#
_entry.id   367d91ce1a873ea0dbe0c460cc15776b
#
_cell.length_a   1.000
_cell.length_b   1.000
_cell.length_c   1.000
_cell.angle_alpha   90.00
_cell.angle_beta   90.00
_cell.angle_gamma   90.00
#
_symmetry.space_group_name_H-M   'P 1'
#
loop_
_entity.id
_entity.type
_entity.pdbx_description
1 polymer ?
#
loop_
_entity_poly.entity_id
_entity_poly.type
_entity_poly.pdbx_seq_one_letter_code
_entity_poly.pdbx_strand_id
1 'polypeptide(L)'
;GDCVFFNHKSTIINHTCTIKETRMQSEVMFAGFGGQGILIIGKILAHAAMEEGFEVAWVPSYGPEMRGGTAYCTVVISDKPIGSPIIRNPMHLVAMNRPSLEKFAPTVKPGGVILINSSLIPVRSQRNDVDELIVPVNDIAKELGNIRAANIVALSAFVARSKVVDFDLMREAVKKEFAKKPKFIPLNMEAIEHGKRAAINNK
;
A
#
# COMPACT_ATOMS: atom_id res chain seq x y z
N GLY A 1 -1.37 -18.93 -33.11
CA GLY A 1 -0.73 -18.11 -34.15
C GLY A 1 0.51 -17.51 -33.55
N ASP A 2 1.68 -18.04 -33.97
CA ASP A 2 2.99 -17.63 -33.45
C ASP A 2 3.36 -16.26 -34.00
N CYS A 3 3.57 -15.28 -33.11
CA CYS A 3 4.17 -14.00 -33.47
C CYS A 3 5.69 -14.11 -33.35
N VAL A 4 6.38 -14.18 -34.47
CA VAL A 4 7.85 -14.13 -34.56
C VAL A 4 8.26 -12.67 -34.81
N PHE A 5 8.98 -12.08 -33.87
CA PHE A 5 9.66 -10.79 -34.08
C PHE A 5 11.12 -11.05 -34.43
N PHE A 6 11.54 -10.62 -35.63
CA PHE A 6 12.94 -10.61 -36.02
C PHE A 6 13.63 -9.34 -35.52
N ASN A 7 14.69 -9.47 -34.74
CA ASN A 7 15.65 -8.40 -34.51
C ASN A 7 17.03 -8.84 -35.01
N HIS A 8 17.69 -7.90 -35.69
CA HIS A 8 18.93 -8.09 -36.42
C HIS A 8 20.13 -8.31 -35.48
N LYS A 9 20.22 -9.48 -34.88
CA LYS A 9 21.48 -10.18 -34.45
C LYS A 9 21.08 -11.50 -33.81
N SER A 10 21.53 -12.56 -34.44
CA SER A 10 21.25 -13.95 -34.12
C SER A 10 21.67 -14.31 -32.70
N THR A 11 20.72 -14.45 -31.79
CA THR A 11 20.84 -15.33 -30.63
C THR A 11 19.41 -15.69 -30.21
N ILE A 12 19.05 -16.97 -30.37
CA ILE A 12 17.78 -17.52 -29.92
C ILE A 12 17.88 -17.60 -28.40
N ILE A 13 17.30 -16.68 -27.69
CA ILE A 13 17.06 -16.78 -26.26
C ILE A 13 15.63 -17.28 -26.10
N ASN A 14 15.47 -18.53 -25.68
CA ASN A 14 14.18 -19.04 -25.21
C ASN A 14 13.79 -18.30 -23.93
N HIS A 15 13.20 -17.14 -24.07
CA HIS A 15 12.43 -16.53 -22.99
C HIS A 15 11.09 -17.25 -22.92
N THR A 16 10.93 -18.07 -21.87
CA THR A 16 9.62 -18.46 -21.40
C THR A 16 8.86 -17.17 -21.14
N CYS A 17 7.96 -16.79 -22.06
CA CYS A 17 7.08 -15.65 -21.88
C CYS A 17 6.13 -16.03 -20.74
N THR A 18 6.51 -15.69 -19.50
CA THR A 18 5.57 -15.67 -18.41
C THR A 18 4.57 -14.60 -18.77
N ILE A 19 3.37 -15.00 -19.17
CA ILE A 19 2.24 -14.08 -19.36
C ILE A 19 2.06 -13.39 -18.02
N LYS A 20 2.62 -12.20 -17.89
CA LYS A 20 2.30 -11.29 -16.79
C LYS A 20 0.80 -11.08 -16.92
N GLU A 21 0.01 -11.64 -16.02
CA GLU A 21 -1.42 -11.34 -15.93
C GLU A 21 -1.55 -9.83 -16.05
N THR A 22 -2.36 -9.40 -17.00
CA THR A 22 -2.59 -7.99 -17.31
C THR A 22 -3.07 -7.33 -16.02
N ARG A 23 -2.17 -6.74 -15.25
CA ARG A 23 -2.53 -5.96 -14.06
C ARG A 23 -3.27 -4.75 -14.56
N MET A 24 -4.59 -4.82 -14.49
CA MET A 24 -5.44 -3.67 -14.67
C MET A 24 -5.11 -2.65 -13.56
N GLN A 25 -5.45 -1.39 -13.79
CA GLN A 25 -5.28 -0.31 -12.81
C GLN A 25 -5.72 -0.74 -11.41
N SER A 26 -4.86 -0.49 -10.41
CA SER A 26 -5.12 -0.73 -8.99
C SER A 26 -5.09 0.58 -8.22
N GLU A 27 -6.06 0.80 -7.35
CA GLU A 27 -6.16 2.00 -6.55
C GLU A 27 -6.09 1.64 -5.06
N VAL A 28 -5.20 2.30 -4.34
CA VAL A 28 -5.00 2.11 -2.91
C VAL A 28 -5.35 3.39 -2.17
N MET A 29 -6.32 3.33 -1.28
CA MET A 29 -6.66 4.43 -0.39
C MET A 29 -6.06 4.19 0.99
N PHE A 30 -5.26 5.13 1.45
CA PHE A 30 -4.78 5.20 2.84
C PHE A 30 -5.60 6.25 3.58
N ALA A 31 -6.20 5.89 4.71
CA ALA A 31 -7.07 6.79 5.45
C ALA A 31 -6.86 6.69 6.96
N GLY A 32 -6.89 7.85 7.64
CA GLY A 32 -6.65 7.94 9.07
C GLY A 32 -6.77 9.37 9.59
N PHE A 33 -6.19 9.64 10.76
CA PHE A 33 -6.07 11.00 11.30
C PHE A 33 -4.80 11.70 10.82
N GLY A 34 -4.85 13.02 10.75
CA GLY A 34 -3.67 13.85 10.58
C GLY A 34 -2.63 13.55 11.67
N GLY A 35 -1.38 13.29 11.26
CA GLY A 35 -0.28 12.89 12.16
C GLY A 35 0.01 11.38 12.21
N GLN A 36 -0.87 10.51 11.69
CA GLN A 36 -0.62 9.06 11.60
C GLN A 36 0.32 8.66 10.44
N GLY A 37 0.85 9.60 9.68
CA GLY A 37 1.79 9.33 8.60
C GLY A 37 1.16 8.72 7.33
N ILE A 38 -0.14 8.93 7.14
CA ILE A 38 -0.92 8.40 6.00
C ILE A 38 -0.33 8.85 4.66
N LEU A 39 -0.02 10.13 4.53
CA LEU A 39 0.53 10.70 3.30
C LEU A 39 1.92 10.16 2.98
N ILE A 40 2.72 9.87 4.01
CA ILE A 40 4.07 9.33 3.86
C ILE A 40 4.02 7.93 3.26
N ILE A 41 3.16 7.05 3.79
CA ILE A 41 3.05 5.68 3.27
C ILE A 41 2.46 5.63 1.86
N GLY A 42 1.52 6.52 1.54
CA GLY A 42 1.04 6.66 0.17
C GLY A 42 2.14 7.11 -0.80
N LYS A 43 2.98 8.06 -0.38
CA LYS A 43 4.13 8.50 -1.17
C LYS A 43 5.16 7.38 -1.35
N ILE A 44 5.46 6.60 -0.30
CA ILE A 44 6.38 5.46 -0.38
C ILE A 44 5.85 4.42 -1.37
N LEU A 45 4.56 4.07 -1.29
CA LEU A 45 3.95 3.13 -2.23
C LEU A 45 4.04 3.63 -3.67
N ALA A 46 3.77 4.92 -3.89
CA ALA A 46 3.88 5.56 -5.20
C ALA A 46 5.31 5.44 -5.77
N HIS A 47 6.33 5.72 -4.95
CA HIS A 47 7.72 5.59 -5.36
C HIS A 47 8.09 4.13 -5.67
N ALA A 48 7.65 3.16 -4.88
CA ALA A 48 7.91 1.74 -5.14
C ALA A 48 7.30 1.30 -6.48
N ALA A 49 6.07 1.72 -6.76
CA ALA A 49 5.40 1.42 -8.02
C ALA A 49 6.09 2.07 -9.24
N MET A 50 6.59 3.30 -9.10
CA MET A 50 7.39 3.96 -10.15
C MET A 50 8.70 3.22 -10.44
N GLU A 51 9.40 2.74 -9.40
CA GLU A 51 10.62 1.94 -9.56
C GLU A 51 10.35 0.58 -10.23
N GLU A 52 9.14 0.04 -10.07
CA GLU A 52 8.67 -1.19 -10.75
C GLU A 52 8.27 -0.92 -12.22
N GLY A 53 8.21 0.36 -12.63
CA GLY A 53 7.91 0.78 -14.02
C GLY A 53 6.44 1.03 -14.30
N PHE A 54 5.62 1.25 -13.26
CA PHE A 54 4.21 1.63 -13.42
C PHE A 54 4.03 3.14 -13.61
N GLU A 55 2.95 3.51 -14.30
CA GLU A 55 2.38 4.83 -14.24
C GLU A 55 1.68 5.04 -12.90
N VAL A 56 1.96 6.17 -12.23
CA VAL A 56 1.48 6.40 -10.86
C VAL A 56 0.89 7.79 -10.70
N ALA A 57 -0.26 7.86 -10.04
CA ALA A 57 -0.81 9.10 -9.54
C ALA A 57 -0.99 9.03 -8.01
N TRP A 58 -0.41 9.96 -7.28
CA TRP A 58 -0.58 10.12 -5.85
C TRP A 58 -1.39 11.39 -5.56
N VAL A 59 -2.56 11.22 -4.98
CA VAL A 59 -3.52 12.30 -4.72
C VAL A 59 -3.76 12.42 -3.22
N PRO A 60 -3.06 13.34 -2.53
CA PRO A 60 -3.34 13.63 -1.13
C PRO A 60 -4.61 14.44 -0.98
N SER A 61 -5.41 14.12 0.05
CA SER A 61 -6.57 14.89 0.45
C SER A 61 -6.55 15.11 1.95
N TYR A 62 -6.59 16.36 2.35
CA TYR A 62 -6.66 16.75 3.75
C TYR A 62 -7.68 17.89 3.89
N GLY A 63 -8.50 17.76 4.91
CA GLY A 63 -9.45 18.82 5.25
C GLY A 63 -8.76 20.04 5.87
N PRO A 64 -9.50 21.14 6.10
CA PRO A 64 -8.97 22.37 6.72
C PRO A 64 -8.37 22.13 8.12
N GLU A 65 -8.75 21.06 8.80
CA GLU A 65 -8.19 20.64 10.09
C GLU A 65 -7.05 19.62 9.89
N MET A 66 -5.82 20.11 9.79
CA MET A 66 -4.63 19.27 9.60
C MET A 66 -4.25 18.40 10.82
N ARG A 67 -4.74 18.72 12.02
CA ARG A 67 -4.48 17.97 13.26
C ARG A 67 -5.78 17.45 13.84
N GLY A 68 -5.91 16.11 13.92
CA GLY A 68 -7.12 15.46 14.44
C GLY A 68 -8.26 15.30 13.43
N GLY A 69 -8.21 15.97 12.27
CA GLY A 69 -9.16 15.78 11.17
C GLY A 69 -8.86 14.55 10.32
N THR A 70 -9.81 14.15 9.49
CA THR A 70 -9.65 13.01 8.56
C THR A 70 -8.66 13.35 7.47
N ALA A 71 -7.57 12.61 7.38
CA ALA A 71 -6.61 12.67 6.29
C ALA A 71 -6.67 11.38 5.47
N TYR A 72 -6.65 11.49 4.16
CA TYR A 72 -6.50 10.34 3.28
C TYR A 72 -5.68 10.68 2.05
N CYS A 73 -5.13 9.68 1.42
CA CYS A 73 -4.56 9.81 0.08
C CYS A 73 -4.90 8.57 -0.74
N THR A 74 -4.97 8.78 -2.05
CA THR A 74 -5.15 7.70 -3.01
C THR A 74 -3.91 7.57 -3.87
N VAL A 75 -3.45 6.34 -4.07
CA VAL A 75 -2.39 5.98 -4.99
C VAL A 75 -3.02 5.15 -6.10
N VAL A 76 -2.94 5.64 -7.33
CA VAL A 76 -3.35 4.92 -8.53
C VAL A 76 -2.11 4.35 -9.18
N ILE A 77 -2.09 3.04 -9.43
CA ILE A 77 -0.98 2.31 -10.04
C ILE A 77 -1.52 1.64 -11.31
N SER A 78 -0.90 1.87 -12.45
CA SER A 78 -1.38 1.37 -13.74
C SER A 78 -0.23 0.99 -14.66
N ASP A 79 -0.44 -0.02 -15.49
CA ASP A 79 0.44 -0.40 -16.60
C ASP A 79 0.22 0.49 -17.86
N LYS A 80 -0.75 1.40 -17.81
CA LYS A 80 -1.14 2.31 -18.88
C LYS A 80 -1.29 3.75 -18.37
N PRO A 81 -1.24 4.76 -19.25
CA PRO A 81 -1.47 6.14 -18.86
C PRO A 81 -2.78 6.32 -18.06
N ILE A 82 -2.68 7.02 -16.94
CA ILE A 82 -3.82 7.26 -16.03
C ILE A 82 -4.68 8.39 -16.57
N GLY A 83 -5.89 8.06 -17.02
CA GLY A 83 -6.83 9.05 -17.59
C GLY A 83 -7.45 9.97 -16.53
N SER A 84 -7.69 9.47 -15.33
CA SER A 84 -8.21 10.25 -14.19
C SER A 84 -7.62 9.74 -12.87
N PRO A 85 -6.99 10.62 -12.07
CA PRO A 85 -6.47 10.25 -10.75
C PRO A 85 -7.55 10.30 -9.66
N ILE A 86 -8.76 10.78 -9.97
CA ILE A 86 -9.84 10.91 -8.99
C ILE A 86 -10.59 9.58 -8.89
N ILE A 87 -10.41 8.90 -7.78
CA ILE A 87 -11.00 7.59 -7.52
C ILE A 87 -12.07 7.70 -6.43
N ARG A 88 -13.28 7.26 -6.75
CA ARG A 88 -14.39 7.17 -5.78
C ARG A 88 -14.44 5.80 -5.11
N ASN A 89 -14.18 4.75 -5.86
CA ASN A 89 -14.25 3.35 -5.43
C ASN A 89 -12.85 2.73 -5.59
N PRO A 90 -12.00 2.74 -4.55
CA PRO A 90 -10.67 2.16 -4.62
C PRO A 90 -10.74 0.62 -4.62
N MET A 91 -9.72 -0.03 -5.17
CA MET A 91 -9.55 -1.48 -5.05
C MET A 91 -9.17 -1.89 -3.63
N HIS A 92 -8.34 -1.09 -2.96
CA HIS A 92 -7.83 -1.41 -1.63
C HIS A 92 -7.97 -0.23 -0.66
N LEU A 93 -8.10 -0.56 0.63
CA LEU A 93 -8.16 0.42 1.72
C LEU A 93 -7.20 0.03 2.85
N VAL A 94 -6.43 0.99 3.33
CA VAL A 94 -5.71 0.90 4.61
C VAL A 94 -6.35 1.87 5.60
N ALA A 95 -7.13 1.32 6.54
CA ALA A 95 -7.85 2.10 7.54
C ALA A 95 -7.07 2.15 8.86
N MET A 96 -6.59 3.34 9.22
CA MET A 96 -5.80 3.55 10.44
C MET A 96 -6.64 4.03 11.63
N ASN A 97 -7.92 4.36 11.43
CA ASN A 97 -8.88 4.71 12.48
C ASN A 97 -10.30 4.30 12.09
N ARG A 98 -11.18 4.24 13.11
CA ARG A 98 -12.56 3.79 12.94
C ARG A 98 -13.38 4.67 11.99
N PRO A 99 -13.39 6.01 12.09
CA PRO A 99 -14.15 6.84 11.15
C PRO A 99 -13.76 6.64 9.69
N SER A 100 -12.47 6.38 9.42
CA SER A 100 -12.00 6.09 8.06
C SER A 100 -12.50 4.73 7.56
N LEU A 101 -12.53 3.70 8.42
CA LEU A 101 -13.10 2.41 8.06
C LEU A 101 -14.59 2.55 7.72
N GLU A 102 -15.38 3.16 8.62
CA GLU A 102 -16.82 3.35 8.44
C GLU A 102 -17.16 4.13 7.16
N LYS A 103 -16.36 5.16 6.86
CA LYS A 103 -16.57 6.01 5.67
C LYS A 103 -16.18 5.33 4.36
N PHE A 104 -15.05 4.63 4.31
CA PHE A 104 -14.47 4.19 3.05
C PHE A 104 -14.63 2.69 2.76
N ALA A 105 -14.80 1.83 3.77
CA ALA A 105 -15.00 0.40 3.52
C ALA A 105 -16.18 0.08 2.59
N PRO A 106 -17.33 0.80 2.66
CA PRO A 106 -18.43 0.57 1.73
C PRO A 106 -18.09 0.86 0.26
N THR A 107 -17.06 1.67 0.00
CA THR A 107 -16.68 2.08 -1.36
C THR A 107 -15.62 1.19 -2.00
N VAL A 108 -15.01 0.29 -1.24
CA VAL A 108 -13.98 -0.63 -1.75
C VAL A 108 -14.59 -1.61 -2.75
N LYS A 109 -13.92 -1.83 -3.87
CA LYS A 109 -14.34 -2.79 -4.89
C LYS A 109 -14.34 -4.23 -4.36
N PRO A 110 -15.26 -5.09 -4.80
CA PRO A 110 -15.21 -6.52 -4.48
C PRO A 110 -13.87 -7.15 -4.85
N GLY A 111 -13.39 -8.08 -4.03
CA GLY A 111 -12.09 -8.74 -4.21
C GLY A 111 -10.89 -7.91 -3.73
N GLY A 112 -11.12 -6.69 -3.25
CA GLY A 112 -10.08 -5.83 -2.70
C GLY A 112 -9.61 -6.25 -1.31
N VAL A 113 -8.49 -5.67 -0.86
CA VAL A 113 -7.95 -5.84 0.50
C VAL A 113 -8.32 -4.64 1.35
N ILE A 114 -8.88 -4.88 2.54
CA ILE A 114 -9.08 -3.86 3.57
C ILE A 114 -8.17 -4.18 4.76
N LEU A 115 -7.10 -3.41 4.95
CA LEU A 115 -6.32 -3.47 6.18
C LEU A 115 -7.03 -2.65 7.27
N ILE A 116 -7.26 -3.28 8.42
CA ILE A 116 -7.89 -2.70 9.60
C ILE A 116 -6.86 -2.67 10.75
N ASN A 117 -6.53 -1.48 11.23
CA ASN A 117 -5.68 -1.30 12.41
C ASN A 117 -6.45 -1.66 13.69
N SER A 118 -6.37 -2.92 14.12
CA SER A 118 -7.13 -3.44 15.25
C SER A 118 -6.74 -2.84 16.60
N SER A 119 -5.59 -2.20 16.73
CA SER A 119 -5.24 -1.45 17.94
C SER A 119 -6.18 -0.25 18.21
N LEU A 120 -6.84 0.28 17.18
CA LEU A 120 -7.71 1.46 17.26
C LEU A 120 -9.12 1.20 16.72
N ILE A 121 -9.34 0.10 16.04
CA ILE A 121 -10.59 -0.25 15.37
C ILE A 121 -11.08 -1.59 15.90
N PRO A 122 -12.03 -1.61 16.85
CA PRO A 122 -12.53 -2.85 17.44
C PRO A 122 -13.62 -3.54 16.60
N VAL A 123 -13.90 -3.04 15.39
CA VAL A 123 -14.95 -3.53 14.50
C VAL A 123 -14.39 -3.96 13.16
N ARG A 124 -15.13 -4.84 12.46
CA ARG A 124 -14.85 -5.27 11.08
C ARG A 124 -15.60 -4.40 10.06
N SER A 125 -15.26 -4.53 8.78
CA SER A 125 -15.92 -3.79 7.69
C SER A 125 -17.36 -4.24 7.42
N GLN A 126 -17.78 -5.40 7.98
CA GLN A 126 -19.05 -6.07 7.72
C GLN A 126 -19.23 -6.46 6.23
N ARG A 127 -18.12 -6.66 5.51
CA ARG A 127 -18.08 -7.08 4.12
C ARG A 127 -17.54 -8.51 4.02
N ASN A 128 -18.18 -9.33 3.17
CA ASN A 128 -17.78 -10.71 2.90
C ASN A 128 -17.23 -10.90 1.48
N ASP A 129 -17.18 -9.83 0.70
CA ASP A 129 -16.70 -9.78 -0.69
C ASP A 129 -15.32 -9.13 -0.82
N VAL A 130 -14.63 -8.87 0.30
CA VAL A 130 -13.28 -8.30 0.40
C VAL A 130 -12.39 -9.15 1.29
N ASP A 131 -11.09 -9.02 1.12
CA ASP A 131 -10.10 -9.66 1.99
C ASP A 131 -9.76 -8.73 3.16
N GLU A 132 -10.25 -9.05 4.37
CA GLU A 132 -9.95 -8.27 5.57
C GLU A 132 -8.64 -8.70 6.22
N LEU A 133 -7.69 -7.79 6.26
CA LEU A 133 -6.41 -7.95 6.96
C LEU A 133 -6.43 -7.17 8.28
N ILE A 134 -6.58 -7.87 9.40
CA ILE A 134 -6.69 -7.27 10.74
C ILE A 134 -5.32 -7.29 11.42
N VAL A 135 -4.72 -6.11 11.62
CA VAL A 135 -3.37 -6.00 12.18
C VAL A 135 -3.34 -5.03 13.34
N PRO A 136 -2.77 -5.40 14.52
CA PRO A 136 -2.61 -4.52 15.68
C PRO A 136 -1.42 -3.58 15.49
N VAL A 137 -1.53 -2.69 14.51
CA VAL A 137 -0.43 -1.89 13.97
C VAL A 137 0.25 -1.02 15.03
N ASN A 138 -0.56 -0.38 15.90
CA ASN A 138 -0.03 0.49 16.95
C ASN A 138 0.64 -0.31 18.08
N ASP A 139 0.14 -1.49 18.40
CA ASP A 139 0.73 -2.32 19.46
C ASP A 139 2.06 -2.87 18.99
N ILE A 140 2.15 -3.37 17.76
CA ILE A 140 3.43 -3.75 17.13
C ILE A 140 4.43 -2.59 17.17
N ALA A 141 4.00 -1.37 16.80
CA ALA A 141 4.89 -0.21 16.81
C ALA A 141 5.34 0.20 18.23
N LYS A 142 4.48 0.00 19.25
CA LYS A 142 4.86 0.21 20.65
C LYS A 142 5.90 -0.81 21.12
N GLU A 143 5.73 -2.08 20.78
CA GLU A 143 6.71 -3.15 21.07
C GLU A 143 8.08 -2.84 20.46
N LEU A 144 8.12 -2.21 19.29
CA LEU A 144 9.34 -1.70 18.65
C LEU A 144 9.89 -0.41 19.30
N GLY A 145 9.23 0.08 20.37
CA GLY A 145 9.65 1.27 21.11
C GLY A 145 9.29 2.61 20.47
N ASN A 146 8.56 2.65 19.33
CA ASN A 146 8.20 3.90 18.71
C ASN A 146 6.89 3.82 17.91
N ILE A 147 5.83 4.40 18.49
CA ILE A 147 4.49 4.44 17.89
C ILE A 147 4.46 5.07 16.48
N ARG A 148 5.45 5.89 16.14
CA ARG A 148 5.53 6.52 14.82
C ARG A 148 5.85 5.54 13.70
N ALA A 149 6.35 4.32 14.03
CA ALA A 149 6.58 3.28 13.04
C ALA A 149 5.28 2.55 12.61
N ALA A 150 4.15 2.82 13.25
CA ALA A 150 2.87 2.19 12.98
C ALA A 150 2.45 2.29 11.49
N ASN A 151 2.69 3.41 10.85
CA ASN A 151 2.40 3.59 9.43
C ASN A 151 3.23 2.65 8.54
N ILE A 152 4.51 2.40 8.88
CA ILE A 152 5.38 1.47 8.12
C ILE A 152 4.95 0.02 8.36
N VAL A 153 4.55 -0.34 9.58
CA VAL A 153 3.94 -1.66 9.88
C VAL A 153 2.70 -1.88 9.00
N ALA A 154 1.80 -0.88 8.94
CA ALA A 154 0.60 -0.96 8.11
C ALA A 154 0.91 -1.12 6.63
N LEU A 155 1.83 -0.29 6.09
CA LEU A 155 2.25 -0.36 4.69
C LEU A 155 2.82 -1.74 4.35
N SER A 156 3.73 -2.24 5.19
CA SER A 156 4.37 -3.53 4.98
C SER A 156 3.37 -4.68 5.02
N ALA A 157 2.47 -4.70 6.01
CA ALA A 157 1.43 -5.72 6.10
C ALA A 157 0.51 -5.68 4.86
N PHE A 158 0.12 -4.49 4.44
CA PHE A 158 -0.71 -4.29 3.25
C PHE A 158 -0.03 -4.80 1.98
N VAL A 159 1.22 -4.40 1.72
CA VAL A 159 1.95 -4.83 0.51
C VAL A 159 2.20 -6.33 0.51
N ALA A 160 2.54 -6.92 1.66
CA ALA A 160 2.73 -8.37 1.78
C ALA A 160 1.46 -9.17 1.44
N ARG A 161 0.27 -8.64 1.76
CA ARG A 161 -1.03 -9.27 1.47
C ARG A 161 -1.50 -9.00 0.05
N SER A 162 -1.52 -7.73 -0.36
CA SER A 162 -2.09 -7.30 -1.63
C SER A 162 -1.19 -7.56 -2.83
N LYS A 163 0.13 -7.60 -2.62
CA LYS A 163 1.16 -7.74 -3.67
C LYS A 163 1.01 -6.70 -4.79
N VAL A 164 0.50 -5.52 -4.44
CA VAL A 164 0.23 -4.43 -5.40
C VAL A 164 1.51 -3.84 -6.00
N VAL A 165 2.63 -3.98 -5.30
CA VAL A 165 3.99 -3.68 -5.75
C VAL A 165 4.96 -4.75 -5.24
N ASP A 166 6.14 -4.82 -5.82
CA ASP A 166 7.22 -5.66 -5.30
C ASP A 166 7.61 -5.24 -3.89
N PHE A 167 7.76 -6.23 -2.99
CA PHE A 167 8.01 -6.00 -1.58
C PHE A 167 9.40 -5.41 -1.31
N ASP A 168 10.41 -5.81 -2.07
CA ASP A 168 11.77 -5.31 -1.89
C ASP A 168 11.91 -3.89 -2.45
N LEU A 169 11.21 -3.56 -3.53
CA LEU A 169 11.12 -2.17 -4.02
C LEU A 169 10.43 -1.26 -3.01
N MET A 170 9.38 -1.71 -2.33
CA MET A 170 8.76 -0.97 -1.22
C MET A 170 9.76 -0.76 -0.07
N ARG A 171 10.54 -1.79 0.30
CA ARG A 171 11.60 -1.68 1.33
C ARG A 171 12.64 -0.63 0.95
N GLU A 172 13.11 -0.62 -0.29
CA GLU A 172 14.07 0.38 -0.77
C GLU A 172 13.45 1.80 -0.81
N ALA A 173 12.19 1.94 -1.19
CA ALA A 173 11.47 3.21 -1.15
C ALA A 173 11.38 3.77 0.29
N VAL A 174 11.19 2.91 1.30
CA VAL A 174 11.25 3.33 2.72
C VAL A 174 12.63 3.86 3.07
N LYS A 175 13.72 3.17 2.69
CA LYS A 175 15.10 3.65 2.94
C LYS A 175 15.34 5.01 2.29
N LYS A 176 14.91 5.19 1.03
CA LYS A 176 15.05 6.46 0.30
C LYS A 176 14.27 7.60 0.98
N GLU A 177 13.04 7.38 1.42
CA GLU A 177 12.23 8.39 2.11
C GLU A 177 12.88 8.85 3.43
N PHE A 178 13.52 7.93 4.15
CA PHE A 178 14.19 8.24 5.43
C PHE A 178 15.70 8.53 5.29
N ALA A 179 16.26 8.65 4.08
CA ALA A 179 17.69 8.92 3.86
C ALA A 179 18.19 10.20 4.55
N LYS A 180 17.36 11.25 4.62
CA LYS A 180 17.67 12.50 5.35
C LYS A 180 17.58 12.37 6.87
N LYS A 181 17.09 11.24 7.39
CA LYS A 181 16.92 10.96 8.81
C LYS A 181 17.37 9.53 9.12
N PRO A 182 18.66 9.18 8.88
CA PRO A 182 19.15 7.80 8.86
C PRO A 182 18.94 7.06 10.18
N LYS A 183 18.85 7.76 11.30
CA LYS A 183 18.57 7.18 12.62
C LYS A 183 17.24 6.41 12.72
N PHE A 184 16.30 6.68 11.81
CA PHE A 184 15.01 5.97 11.79
C PHE A 184 15.01 4.75 10.87
N ILE A 185 16.04 4.56 10.04
CA ILE A 185 16.10 3.44 9.09
C ILE A 185 16.08 2.09 9.80
N PRO A 186 16.91 1.81 10.84
CA PRO A 186 16.86 0.51 11.51
C PRO A 186 15.48 0.16 12.05
N LEU A 187 14.85 1.09 12.75
CA LEU A 187 13.49 0.91 13.29
C LEU A 187 12.46 0.63 12.18
N ASN A 188 12.54 1.36 11.06
CA ASN A 188 11.61 1.15 9.95
C ASN A 188 11.84 -0.19 9.26
N MET A 189 13.07 -0.70 9.21
CA MET A 189 13.36 -2.05 8.69
C MET A 189 12.76 -3.12 9.60
N GLU A 190 12.86 -2.98 10.91
CA GLU A 190 12.18 -3.87 11.86
C GLU A 190 10.66 -3.81 11.73
N ALA A 191 10.09 -2.60 11.59
CA ALA A 191 8.67 -2.40 11.36
C ALA A 191 8.17 -3.11 10.08
N ILE A 192 8.97 -3.11 9.02
CA ILE A 192 8.68 -3.83 7.77
C ILE A 192 8.58 -5.34 8.03
N GLU A 193 9.55 -5.92 8.75
CA GLU A 193 9.55 -7.36 9.02
C GLU A 193 8.38 -7.78 9.93
N HIS A 194 8.03 -6.96 10.93
CA HIS A 194 6.89 -7.21 11.80
C HIS A 194 5.56 -7.10 11.05
N GLY A 195 5.38 -6.10 10.19
CA GLY A 195 4.19 -5.96 9.37
C GLY A 195 4.01 -7.13 8.40
N LYS A 196 5.10 -7.56 7.74
CA LYS A 196 5.09 -8.75 6.86
C LYS A 196 4.64 -10.01 7.61
N ARG A 197 5.21 -10.27 8.80
CA ARG A 197 4.84 -11.42 9.63
C ARG A 197 3.37 -11.37 10.07
N ALA A 198 2.89 -10.19 10.45
CA ALA A 198 1.49 -10.00 10.85
C ALA A 198 0.52 -10.33 9.69
N ALA A 199 0.86 -9.97 8.46
CA ALA A 199 0.05 -10.29 7.27
C ALA A 199 0.01 -11.80 6.97
N ILE A 200 1.12 -12.52 7.17
CA ILE A 200 1.21 -13.97 6.93
C ILE A 200 0.42 -14.76 7.97
N ASN A 201 0.48 -14.34 9.23
CA ASN A 201 -0.20 -15.01 10.36
C ASN A 201 -1.71 -14.72 10.41
N ASN A 202 -2.18 -13.76 9.64
CA ASN A 202 -3.58 -13.35 9.58
C ASN A 202 -4.27 -14.08 8.41
N LYS A 203 -4.61 -15.36 8.64
CA LYS A 203 -5.40 -16.19 7.69
C LYS A 203 -6.87 -16.19 8.07
#